data_6bcf666832d83d8a8ff2138e3ad5e829
#
_entry.id   6bcf666832d83d8a8ff2138e3ad5e829
#
_cell.length_a   1.000
_cell.length_b   1.000
_cell.length_c   1.000
_cell.angle_alpha   90.00
_cell.angle_beta   90.00
_cell.angle_gamma   90.00
#
_symmetry.space_group_name_H-M   'P 1'
#
loop_
_entity.id
_entity.type
_entity.pdbx_description
1 polymer ?
#
loop_
_entity_poly.entity_id
_entity_poly.type
_entity_poly.pdbx_seq_one_letter_code
_entity_poly.pdbx_strand_id
1 'polypeptide(L)'
;MNSFELLNVYEKVAHITSEMLDAARANDWELLAKLEGDCSKQVSTLREFEGPTELPGEMRAKKISIIKQILADDRAIRDITEPWMQNLANLIKSSGTTRKLSQSYGANQLG
;
A
#
# COMPACT_ATOMS: atom_id res chain seq x y z
N MET A 1 -14.05 15.24 12.74
CA MET A 1 -12.70 14.88 13.20
C MET A 1 -11.90 16.16 13.41
N ASN A 2 -11.27 16.32 14.55
CA ASN A 2 -10.43 17.47 14.79
C ASN A 2 -9.01 17.26 14.24
N SER A 3 -8.19 18.32 14.30
CA SER A 3 -6.83 18.27 13.74
C SER A 3 -5.94 17.21 14.38
N PHE A 4 -6.06 16.99 15.68
CA PHE A 4 -5.29 15.98 16.39
C PHE A 4 -5.68 14.57 15.97
N GLU A 5 -6.97 14.32 15.84
CA GLU A 5 -7.48 13.02 15.38
C GLU A 5 -7.04 12.74 13.95
N LEU A 6 -7.07 13.75 13.10
CA LEU A 6 -6.63 13.64 11.72
C LEU A 6 -5.14 13.25 11.65
N LEU A 7 -4.29 13.95 12.40
CA LEU A 7 -2.87 13.63 12.45
C LEU A 7 -2.62 12.23 13.03
N ASN A 8 -3.39 11.82 14.03
CA ASN A 8 -3.28 10.47 14.59
C ASN A 8 -3.56 9.41 13.55
N VAL A 9 -4.55 9.62 12.68
CA VAL A 9 -4.85 8.67 11.60
C VAL A 9 -3.69 8.63 10.61
N TYR A 10 -3.12 9.77 10.22
CA TYR A 10 -1.95 9.80 9.36
C TYR A 10 -0.76 9.06 9.98
N GLU A 11 -0.53 9.23 11.27
CA GLU A 11 0.53 8.53 11.99
C GLU A 11 0.29 7.01 12.01
N LYS A 12 -0.95 6.58 12.18
CA LYS A 12 -1.31 5.15 12.10
C LYS A 12 -1.02 4.60 10.72
N VAL A 13 -1.38 5.33 9.66
CA VAL A 13 -1.09 4.91 8.29
C VAL A 13 0.42 4.78 8.09
N ALA A 14 1.19 5.76 8.55
CA ALA A 14 2.66 5.70 8.45
C ALA A 14 3.25 4.50 9.20
N HIS A 15 2.71 4.18 10.37
CA HIS A 15 3.15 3.02 11.15
C HIS A 15 2.84 1.72 10.40
N ILE A 16 1.63 1.61 9.84
CA ILE A 16 1.22 0.44 9.07
C ILE A 16 2.10 0.29 7.81
N THR A 17 2.37 1.36 7.08
CA THR A 17 3.22 1.27 5.88
C THR A 17 4.65 0.88 6.22
N SER A 18 5.16 1.32 7.36
CA SER A 18 6.47 0.89 7.85
C SER A 18 6.51 -0.62 8.13
N GLU A 19 5.46 -1.15 8.78
CA GLU A 19 5.34 -2.59 9.02
C GLU A 19 5.16 -3.36 7.71
N MET A 20 4.42 -2.81 6.75
CA MET A 20 4.26 -3.40 5.42
C MET A 20 5.60 -3.54 4.71
N LEU A 21 6.45 -2.53 4.81
CA LEU A 21 7.79 -2.59 4.23
C LEU A 21 8.62 -3.70 4.87
N ASP A 22 8.57 -3.82 6.18
CA ASP A 22 9.28 -4.89 6.90
C ASP A 22 8.77 -6.27 6.48
N ALA A 23 7.45 -6.42 6.34
CA ALA A 23 6.85 -7.67 5.86
C ALA A 23 7.30 -8.01 4.44
N ALA A 24 7.33 -7.01 3.55
CA ALA A 24 7.80 -7.19 2.19
C ALA A 24 9.27 -7.63 2.13
N ARG A 25 10.12 -7.01 2.95
CA ARG A 25 11.54 -7.37 3.05
C ARG A 25 11.75 -8.78 3.59
N ALA A 26 10.86 -9.23 4.46
CA ALA A 26 10.89 -10.57 5.01
C ALA A 26 10.21 -11.61 4.12
N ASN A 27 9.65 -11.20 2.99
CA ASN A 27 8.84 -12.04 2.12
C ASN A 27 7.61 -12.63 2.82
N ASP A 28 7.10 -11.93 3.80
CA ASP A 28 5.90 -12.33 4.54
C ASP A 28 4.67 -11.73 3.85
N TRP A 29 4.27 -12.35 2.76
CA TRP A 29 3.20 -11.87 1.90
C TRP A 29 1.83 -11.94 2.58
N GLU A 30 1.64 -12.90 3.45
CA GLU A 30 0.40 -13.04 4.22
C GLU A 30 0.21 -11.88 5.18
N LEU A 31 1.26 -11.53 5.91
CA LEU A 31 1.25 -10.36 6.80
C LEU A 31 1.09 -9.06 6.00
N LEU A 32 1.77 -8.96 4.86
CA LEU A 32 1.66 -7.79 3.99
C LEU A 32 0.22 -7.58 3.54
N ALA A 33 -0.48 -8.63 3.13
CA ALA A 33 -1.88 -8.57 2.70
C ALA A 33 -2.79 -8.12 3.85
N LYS A 34 -2.56 -8.62 5.05
CA LYS A 34 -3.32 -8.21 6.24
C LYS A 34 -3.12 -6.73 6.55
N LEU A 35 -1.87 -6.28 6.54
CA LEU A 35 -1.53 -4.89 6.81
C LEU A 35 -2.10 -3.97 5.72
N GLU A 36 -2.10 -4.40 4.47
CA GLU A 36 -2.72 -3.65 3.38
C GLU A 36 -4.21 -3.43 3.62
N GLY A 37 -4.92 -4.45 4.10
CA GLY A 37 -6.32 -4.33 4.49
C GLY A 37 -6.53 -3.32 5.61
N ASP A 38 -5.67 -3.36 6.63
CA ASP A 38 -5.72 -2.41 7.74
C ASP A 38 -5.43 -0.98 7.26
N CYS A 39 -4.47 -0.83 6.37
CA CYS A 39 -4.13 0.46 5.77
C CYS A 39 -5.32 1.03 4.99
N SER A 40 -5.98 0.21 4.19
CA SER A 40 -7.16 0.61 3.41
C SER A 40 -8.28 1.13 4.31
N LYS A 41 -8.49 0.51 5.45
CA LYS A 41 -9.50 0.96 6.43
C LYS A 41 -9.19 2.34 6.96
N GLN A 42 -7.92 2.61 7.30
CA GLN A 42 -7.51 3.91 7.79
C GLN A 42 -7.62 4.99 6.71
N VAL A 43 -7.25 4.66 5.48
CA VAL A 43 -7.39 5.57 4.34
C VAL A 43 -8.85 5.89 4.06
N SER A 44 -9.74 4.90 4.17
CA SER A 44 -11.19 5.12 4.05
C SER A 44 -11.71 6.08 5.11
N THR A 45 -11.22 5.96 6.34
CA THR A 45 -11.56 6.89 7.42
C THR A 45 -11.13 8.32 7.06
N LEU A 46 -9.94 8.48 6.51
CA LEU A 46 -9.46 9.80 6.07
C LEU A 46 -10.35 10.38 4.98
N ARG A 47 -10.79 9.58 4.03
CA ARG A 47 -11.68 10.03 2.94
C ARG A 47 -13.04 10.48 3.44
N GLU A 48 -13.59 9.77 4.43
CA GLU A 48 -14.88 10.12 5.03
C GLU A 48 -14.84 11.49 5.72
N PHE A 49 -13.70 11.84 6.27
CA PHE A 49 -13.50 13.09 7.00
C PHE A 49 -12.72 14.13 6.21
N GLU A 50 -12.56 13.90 4.91
CA GLU A 50 -11.91 14.83 4.01
C GLU A 50 -12.79 16.06 3.81
N GLY A 51 -12.53 17.07 4.61
CA GLY A 51 -13.21 18.36 4.53
C GLY A 51 -12.16 19.47 4.61
N PRO A 52 -12.57 20.73 4.48
CA PRO A 52 -11.65 21.86 4.58
C PRO A 52 -11.20 22.07 6.04
N THR A 53 -10.48 21.11 6.58
CA THR A 53 -9.88 21.25 7.90
C THR A 53 -8.59 22.03 7.74
N GLU A 54 -8.60 23.27 8.17
CA GLU A 54 -7.39 24.07 8.18
C GLU A 54 -6.52 23.60 9.35
N LEU A 55 -5.32 23.15 9.00
CA LEU A 55 -4.33 22.79 10.00
C LEU A 55 -3.44 23.99 10.28
N PRO A 56 -3.15 24.28 11.56
CA PRO A 56 -2.13 25.25 11.91
C PRO A 56 -0.81 24.92 11.24
N GLY A 57 0.06 25.92 11.02
CA GLY A 57 1.29 25.74 10.25
C GLY A 57 2.16 24.57 10.68
N GLU A 58 2.35 24.38 12.00
CA GLU A 58 3.14 23.26 12.53
C GLU A 58 2.50 21.91 12.24
N MET A 59 1.18 21.82 12.37
CA MET A 59 0.45 20.58 12.07
C MET A 59 0.44 20.26 10.59
N ARG A 60 0.38 21.29 9.75
CA ARG A 60 0.48 21.13 8.30
C ARG A 60 1.84 20.58 7.89
N ALA A 61 2.91 21.15 8.46
CA ALA A 61 4.27 20.68 8.21
C ALA A 61 4.45 19.22 8.64
N LYS A 62 3.90 18.87 9.81
CA LYS A 62 3.93 17.49 10.30
C LYS A 62 3.17 16.54 9.39
N LYS A 63 1.98 16.94 8.93
CA LYS A 63 1.18 16.16 7.97
C LYS A 63 1.96 15.91 6.68
N ILE A 64 2.60 16.92 6.13
CA ILE A 64 3.40 16.80 4.91
C ILE A 64 4.56 15.85 5.13
N SER A 65 5.25 15.94 6.26
CA SER A 65 6.34 15.05 6.61
C SER A 65 5.88 13.60 6.69
N ILE A 66 4.75 13.34 7.32
CA ILE A 66 4.17 12.01 7.45
C ILE A 66 3.79 11.46 6.07
N ILE A 67 3.15 12.26 5.22
CA ILE A 67 2.77 11.85 3.87
C ILE A 67 4.01 11.49 3.05
N LYS A 68 5.08 12.28 3.13
CA LYS A 68 6.34 11.97 2.45
C LYS A 68 6.90 10.62 2.89
N GLN A 69 6.82 10.32 4.18
CA GLN A 69 7.28 9.05 4.72
C GLN A 69 6.43 7.90 4.19
N ILE A 70 5.10 8.06 4.18
CA ILE A 70 4.18 7.06 3.65
C ILE A 70 4.49 6.78 2.18
N LEU A 71 4.69 7.81 1.38
CA LEU A 71 4.99 7.66 -0.05
C LEU A 71 6.35 6.99 -0.28
N ALA A 72 7.34 7.30 0.54
CA ALA A 72 8.65 6.66 0.46
C ALA A 72 8.56 5.17 0.79
N ASP A 73 7.80 4.80 1.83
CA ASP A 73 7.58 3.40 2.21
C ASP A 73 6.81 2.66 1.12
N ASP A 74 5.78 3.28 0.55
CA ASP A 74 5.01 2.69 -0.54
C ASP A 74 5.89 2.40 -1.75
N ARG A 75 6.76 3.34 -2.11
CA ARG A 75 7.71 3.14 -3.21
C ARG A 75 8.67 2.01 -2.93
N ALA A 76 9.22 1.95 -1.71
CA ALA A 76 10.12 0.88 -1.31
C ALA A 76 9.44 -0.49 -1.35
N ILE A 77 8.16 -0.56 -0.93
CA ILE A 77 7.37 -1.78 -1.02
C ILE A 77 7.21 -2.21 -2.48
N ARG A 78 6.87 -1.29 -3.36
CA ARG A 78 6.71 -1.57 -4.79
C ARG A 78 8.00 -2.05 -5.44
N ASP A 79 9.13 -1.48 -5.04
CA ASP A 79 10.44 -1.89 -5.54
C ASP A 79 10.74 -3.36 -5.18
N ILE A 80 10.13 -3.89 -4.15
CA ILE A 80 10.25 -5.30 -3.77
C ILE A 80 9.18 -6.14 -4.47
N THR A 81 7.91 -5.68 -4.48
CA THR A 81 6.79 -6.49 -4.97
C THR A 81 6.73 -6.59 -6.49
N GLU A 82 7.08 -5.53 -7.21
CA GLU A 82 7.03 -5.53 -8.68
C GLU A 82 7.99 -6.55 -9.31
N PRO A 83 9.29 -6.61 -8.93
CA PRO A 83 10.17 -7.65 -9.44
C PRO A 83 9.70 -9.06 -9.10
N TRP A 84 9.17 -9.26 -7.91
CA TRP A 84 8.64 -10.55 -7.51
C TRP A 84 7.46 -10.97 -8.38
N MET A 85 6.52 -10.05 -8.63
CA MET A 85 5.38 -10.29 -9.52
C MET A 85 5.83 -10.59 -10.95
N GLN A 86 6.84 -9.88 -11.43
CA GLN A 86 7.41 -10.08 -12.75
C GLN A 86 8.02 -11.50 -12.87
N ASN A 87 8.77 -11.92 -11.87
CA ASN A 87 9.37 -13.25 -11.81
C ASN A 87 8.29 -14.34 -11.80
N LEU A 88 7.24 -14.14 -11.03
CA LEU A 88 6.12 -15.07 -10.97
C LEU A 88 5.44 -15.20 -12.34
N ALA A 89 5.19 -14.06 -13.00
CA ALA A 89 4.60 -14.06 -14.34
C ALA A 89 5.48 -14.83 -15.35
N ASN A 90 6.79 -14.64 -15.29
CA ASN A 90 7.74 -15.34 -16.15
C ASN A 90 7.75 -16.85 -15.89
N LEU A 91 7.68 -17.25 -14.62
CA LEU A 91 7.60 -18.68 -14.25
C LEU A 91 6.33 -19.32 -14.78
N ILE A 92 5.22 -18.63 -14.68
CA ILE A 92 3.92 -19.10 -15.19
C ILE A 92 4.01 -19.29 -16.72
N LYS A 93 4.57 -18.34 -17.44
CA LYS A 93 4.76 -18.43 -18.89
C LYS A 93 5.65 -19.61 -19.27
N SER A 94 6.76 -19.80 -18.56
CA SER A 94 7.71 -20.88 -18.81
C SER A 94 7.11 -22.26 -18.57
N SER A 95 6.20 -22.38 -17.59
CA SER A 95 5.59 -23.65 -17.24
C SER A 95 4.40 -24.03 -18.13
N GLY A 96 3.99 -23.15 -19.03
CA GLY A 96 2.83 -23.39 -19.90
C GLY A 96 1.48 -23.19 -19.24
N THR A 97 1.44 -22.86 -17.95
CA THR A 97 0.19 -22.65 -17.24
C THR A 97 -0.50 -21.34 -17.62
N THR A 98 0.18 -20.46 -18.30
CA THR A 98 -0.37 -19.18 -18.75
C THR A 98 -1.65 -19.36 -19.56
N ARG A 99 -1.69 -20.36 -20.44
CA ARG A 99 -2.86 -20.65 -21.27
C ARG A 99 -4.09 -20.96 -20.42
N LYS A 100 -3.93 -21.78 -19.39
CA LYS A 100 -5.02 -22.14 -18.48
C LYS A 100 -5.49 -20.94 -17.67
N LEU A 101 -4.57 -20.13 -17.21
CA LEU A 101 -4.89 -18.92 -16.46
C LEU A 101 -5.61 -17.89 -17.33
N SER A 102 -5.19 -17.74 -18.59
CA SER A 102 -5.86 -16.87 -19.54
C SER A 102 -7.32 -17.28 -19.76
N GLN A 103 -7.59 -18.57 -19.85
CA GLN A 103 -8.95 -19.07 -19.98
C GLN A 103 -9.79 -18.82 -18.75
N SER A 104 -9.19 -18.87 -17.55
CA SER A 104 -9.87 -18.65 -16.28
C SER A 104 -10.18 -17.18 -16.02
N TYR A 105 -9.26 -16.28 -16.37
CA TYR A 105 -9.37 -14.86 -16.05
C TYR A 105 -9.70 -13.97 -17.26
N GLY A 106 -9.86 -14.57 -18.43
CA GLY A 106 -10.04 -13.82 -19.66
C GLY A 106 -8.73 -13.67 -20.43
N ALA A 107 -8.74 -14.02 -21.71
CA ALA A 107 -7.55 -14.11 -22.55
C ALA A 107 -6.76 -12.79 -22.67
N ASN A 108 -7.43 -11.67 -22.52
CA ASN A 108 -6.84 -10.35 -22.68
C ASN A 108 -6.07 -9.87 -21.45
N GLN A 109 -6.14 -10.56 -20.34
CA GLN A 109 -5.47 -10.14 -19.10
C GLN A 109 -4.00 -10.56 -19.06
N LEU A 110 -3.66 -11.63 -19.74
CA LEU A 110 -2.31 -12.17 -19.76
C LEU A 110 -1.69 -12.16 -21.16
N GLY A 111 -2.45 -11.67 -22.09
CA GLY A 111 -2.03 -11.61 -23.50
C GLY A 111 -1.00 -10.58 -23.80
#